data_71870e1ba4466cde589aec9218abaf09
#
_entry.id   71870e1ba4466cde589aec9218abaf09
#
_cell.length_a   1.000
_cell.length_b   1.000
_cell.length_c   1.000
_cell.angle_alpha   90.00
_cell.angle_beta   90.00
_cell.angle_gamma   90.00
#
_symmetry.space_group_name_H-M   'P 1'
#
loop_
_entity.id
_entity.type
_entity.pdbx_description
1 polymer ?
#
loop_
_entity_poly.entity_id
_entity_poly.type
_entity_poly.pdbx_seq_one_letter_code
_entity_poly.pdbx_strand_id
1 'polypeptide(L)'
;DAEEVIRGLTHKEGVIYIGLVLNRKGFERAQATGIHEIGMAVVASDTYNQRNQGVPTAESVKAWVDIARAAKAAGIRANVMISSAFGCPFEGEVPVQRVLDLVDQVMEGDPVELGLADSIGVGVPSQVRDLIGAVREKAPHVPIRRAHRVVQDRARRRSRPWRRHARVLNVRRRAPPHRDRGN
;
A
#
# COMPACT_ATOMS: atom_id res chain seq x y z
N ASP A 1 -12.33 -16.44 7.90
CA ASP A 1 -11.08 -16.55 8.68
C ASP A 1 -10.38 -15.21 8.94
N ALA A 2 -10.32 -14.25 7.99
CA ALA A 2 -9.71 -12.94 8.25
C ALA A 2 -10.41 -12.18 9.38
N GLU A 3 -11.73 -12.22 9.42
CA GLU A 3 -12.54 -11.64 10.47
C GLU A 3 -12.32 -12.33 11.83
N GLU A 4 -12.14 -13.63 11.83
CA GLU A 4 -11.83 -14.41 13.03
C GLU A 4 -10.46 -14.04 13.58
N VAL A 5 -9.47 -13.89 12.69
CA VAL A 5 -8.13 -13.44 13.07
C VAL A 5 -8.20 -12.07 13.75
N ILE A 6 -8.91 -11.10 13.16
CA ILE A 6 -9.00 -9.75 13.73
C ILE A 6 -9.74 -9.76 15.07
N ARG A 7 -10.85 -10.51 15.19
CA ARG A 7 -11.58 -10.65 16.46
C ARG A 7 -10.77 -11.33 17.56
N GLY A 8 -9.87 -12.24 17.17
CA GLY A 8 -8.99 -12.95 18.10
C GLY A 8 -7.72 -12.18 18.51
N LEU A 9 -7.48 -10.99 17.92
CA LEU A 9 -6.33 -10.18 18.29
C LEU A 9 -6.58 -9.44 19.60
N THR A 10 -5.61 -9.51 20.50
CA THR A 10 -5.56 -8.59 21.65
C THR A 10 -5.13 -7.22 21.12
N HIS A 11 -6.06 -6.28 21.09
CA HIS A 11 -5.78 -4.91 20.66
C HIS A 11 -4.81 -4.24 21.62
N LYS A 12 -3.70 -3.74 21.10
CA LYS A 12 -2.68 -3.01 21.87
C LYS A 12 -2.86 -1.52 21.68
N GLU A 13 -2.79 -0.76 22.75
CA GLU A 13 -2.82 0.70 22.69
C GLU A 13 -1.68 1.24 21.81
N GLY A 14 -1.98 2.26 20.99
CA GLY A 14 -1.03 2.86 20.06
C GLY A 14 -0.69 2.04 18.82
N VAL A 15 -1.32 0.87 18.62
CA VAL A 15 -1.16 0.02 17.43
C VAL A 15 -2.34 0.22 16.49
N ILE A 16 -2.04 0.48 15.20
CA ILE A 16 -3.03 0.56 14.13
C ILE A 16 -3.02 -0.79 13.39
N TYR A 17 -4.17 -1.47 13.39
CA TYR A 17 -4.36 -2.70 12.63
C TYR A 17 -4.90 -2.36 11.26
N ILE A 18 -4.23 -2.87 10.21
CA ILE A 18 -4.54 -2.57 8.82
C ILE A 18 -5.01 -3.85 8.13
N GLY A 19 -6.19 -3.81 7.50
CA GLY A 19 -6.73 -4.89 6.68
C GLY A 19 -6.56 -4.59 5.18
N LEU A 20 -6.15 -5.59 4.38
CA LEU A 20 -6.12 -5.48 2.93
C LEU A 20 -7.51 -5.80 2.36
N VAL A 21 -8.03 -4.92 1.52
CA VAL A 21 -9.28 -5.10 0.79
C VAL A 21 -9.05 -4.92 -0.72
N LEU A 22 -9.80 -5.64 -1.55
CA LEU A 22 -9.64 -5.57 -3.00
C LEU A 22 -10.92 -5.11 -3.72
N ASN A 23 -12.05 -5.08 -3.00
CA ASN A 23 -13.34 -4.70 -3.56
C ASN A 23 -14.30 -4.26 -2.44
N ARG A 24 -15.47 -3.78 -2.84
CA ARG A 24 -16.50 -3.29 -1.92
C ARG A 24 -16.94 -4.32 -0.87
N LYS A 25 -17.14 -5.56 -1.28
CA LYS A 25 -17.52 -6.66 -0.36
C LYS A 25 -16.41 -6.91 0.68
N GLY A 26 -15.14 -6.86 0.27
CA GLY A 26 -14.00 -6.98 1.19
C GLY A 26 -13.95 -5.83 2.19
N PHE A 27 -14.27 -4.61 1.76
CA PHE A 27 -14.38 -3.45 2.64
C PHE A 27 -15.51 -3.61 3.68
N GLU A 28 -16.68 -4.01 3.26
CA GLU A 28 -17.83 -4.21 4.17
C GLU A 28 -17.53 -5.27 5.24
N ARG A 29 -16.87 -6.35 4.87
CA ARG A 29 -16.38 -7.39 5.80
C ARG A 29 -15.35 -6.82 6.78
N ALA A 30 -14.40 -6.03 6.29
CA ALA A 30 -13.38 -5.38 7.13
C ALA A 30 -14.01 -4.38 8.11
N GLN A 31 -14.93 -3.55 7.64
CA GLN A 31 -15.68 -2.59 8.47
C GLN A 31 -16.39 -3.28 9.63
N ALA A 32 -17.02 -4.44 9.41
CA ALA A 32 -17.72 -5.19 10.43
C ALA A 32 -16.81 -5.77 11.54
N THR A 33 -15.48 -5.71 11.38
CA THR A 33 -14.52 -6.18 12.38
C THR A 33 -14.02 -5.10 13.33
N GLY A 34 -14.35 -3.84 13.10
CA GLY A 34 -13.79 -2.71 13.86
C GLY A 34 -12.32 -2.41 13.50
N ILE A 35 -11.87 -2.76 12.28
CA ILE A 35 -10.52 -2.46 11.80
C ILE A 35 -10.22 -0.97 11.82
N HIS A 36 -9.00 -0.57 12.17
CA HIS A 36 -8.62 0.84 12.26
C HIS A 36 -8.31 1.48 10.91
N GLU A 37 -7.76 0.70 9.99
CA GLU A 37 -7.30 1.17 8.69
C GLU A 37 -7.46 0.07 7.64
N ILE A 38 -7.84 0.46 6.44
CA ILE A 38 -7.82 -0.43 5.28
C ILE A 38 -6.72 -0.01 4.31
N GLY A 39 -6.15 -0.99 3.63
CA GLY A 39 -5.25 -0.79 2.49
C GLY A 39 -5.81 -1.44 1.24
N MET A 40 -5.61 -0.79 0.09
CA MET A 40 -5.93 -1.37 -1.21
C MET A 40 -4.72 -1.25 -2.13
N ALA A 41 -4.55 -2.24 -3.02
CA ALA A 41 -3.52 -2.22 -4.05
C ALA A 41 -4.14 -1.94 -5.41
N VAL A 42 -3.51 -1.04 -6.17
CA VAL A 42 -3.75 -0.81 -7.60
C VAL A 42 -2.47 -1.17 -8.33
N VAL A 43 -2.53 -2.02 -9.35
CA VAL A 43 -1.32 -2.42 -10.08
C VAL A 43 -1.12 -1.49 -11.28
N ALA A 44 0.11 -0.99 -11.49
CA ALA A 44 0.42 -0.05 -12.56
C ALA A 44 0.27 -0.64 -13.98
N SER A 45 0.33 -1.97 -14.11
CA SER A 45 0.19 -2.73 -15.35
C SER A 45 -1.18 -3.39 -15.45
N ASP A 46 -1.86 -3.20 -16.57
CA ASP A 46 -3.19 -3.79 -16.80
C ASP A 46 -3.15 -5.31 -16.83
N THR A 47 -2.18 -5.91 -17.52
CA THR A 47 -2.03 -7.38 -17.57
C THR A 47 -1.82 -7.96 -16.18
N TYR A 48 -1.01 -7.30 -15.35
CA TYR A 48 -0.78 -7.81 -14.01
C TYR A 48 -2.01 -7.59 -13.10
N ASN A 49 -2.67 -6.44 -13.21
CA ASN A 49 -3.89 -6.19 -12.45
C ASN A 49 -4.98 -7.20 -12.80
N GLN A 50 -5.19 -7.47 -14.10
CA GLN A 50 -6.14 -8.46 -14.57
C GLN A 50 -5.83 -9.86 -14.03
N ARG A 51 -4.56 -10.28 -14.02
CA ARG A 51 -4.15 -11.59 -13.49
C ARG A 51 -4.24 -11.68 -11.97
N ASN A 52 -4.06 -10.57 -11.27
CA ASN A 52 -4.00 -10.54 -9.80
C ASN A 52 -5.38 -10.30 -9.16
N GLN A 53 -6.20 -9.43 -9.76
CA GLN A 53 -7.47 -8.98 -9.18
C GLN A 53 -8.69 -9.30 -10.07
N GLY A 54 -8.46 -9.81 -11.28
CA GLY A 54 -9.53 -10.17 -12.23
C GLY A 54 -10.14 -8.98 -12.97
N VAL A 55 -9.60 -7.78 -12.83
CA VAL A 55 -10.11 -6.54 -13.44
C VAL A 55 -8.96 -5.67 -13.99
N PRO A 56 -9.22 -4.80 -14.98
CA PRO A 56 -8.25 -3.80 -15.44
C PRO A 56 -7.87 -2.80 -14.36
N THR A 57 -6.71 -2.15 -14.50
CA THR A 57 -6.22 -1.13 -13.56
C THR A 57 -7.24 -0.01 -13.32
N ALA A 58 -7.91 0.47 -14.37
CA ALA A 58 -8.90 1.55 -14.26
C ALA A 58 -10.09 1.17 -13.35
N GLU A 59 -10.55 -0.09 -13.40
CA GLU A 59 -11.60 -0.58 -12.51
C GLU A 59 -11.13 -0.67 -11.05
N SER A 60 -9.88 -1.09 -10.83
CA SER A 60 -9.29 -1.10 -9.48
C SER A 60 -9.16 0.32 -8.92
N VAL A 61 -8.78 1.31 -9.74
CA VAL A 61 -8.75 2.73 -9.34
C VAL A 61 -10.14 3.21 -8.95
N LYS A 62 -11.15 2.93 -9.78
CA LYS A 62 -12.54 3.30 -9.48
C LYS A 62 -13.03 2.66 -8.18
N ALA A 63 -12.78 1.37 -8.01
CA ALA A 63 -13.13 0.66 -6.78
C ALA A 63 -12.41 1.26 -5.56
N TRP A 64 -11.12 1.64 -5.71
CA TRP A 64 -10.37 2.33 -4.66
C TRP A 64 -11.05 3.63 -4.23
N VAL A 65 -11.39 4.52 -5.18
CA VAL A 65 -12.01 5.82 -4.87
C VAL A 65 -13.34 5.63 -4.13
N ASP A 66 -14.16 4.69 -4.58
CA ASP A 66 -15.46 4.39 -3.94
C ASP A 66 -15.28 3.82 -2.53
N ILE A 67 -14.32 2.91 -2.33
CA ILE A 67 -14.02 2.31 -1.03
C ILE A 67 -13.42 3.36 -0.08
N ALA A 68 -12.52 4.20 -0.56
CA ALA A 68 -11.89 5.25 0.25
C ALA A 68 -12.92 6.26 0.78
N ARG A 69 -13.86 6.69 -0.08
CA ARG A 69 -14.98 7.55 0.32
C ARG A 69 -15.86 6.89 1.38
N ALA A 70 -16.18 5.61 1.21
CA ALA A 70 -16.97 4.87 2.17
C ALA A 70 -16.21 4.67 3.51
N ALA A 71 -14.92 4.40 3.47
CA ALA A 71 -14.07 4.29 4.65
C ALA A 71 -14.03 5.61 5.42
N LYS A 72 -13.86 6.74 4.71
CA LYS A 72 -13.89 8.08 5.30
C LYS A 72 -15.21 8.37 5.98
N ALA A 73 -16.34 8.03 5.34
CA ALA A 73 -17.69 8.18 5.93
C ALA A 73 -17.89 7.30 7.19
N ALA A 74 -17.21 6.16 7.25
CA ALA A 74 -17.23 5.24 8.39
C ALA A 74 -16.19 5.56 9.48
N GLY A 75 -15.39 6.62 9.34
CA GLY A 75 -14.30 6.96 10.26
C GLY A 75 -13.10 5.99 10.19
N ILE A 76 -12.99 5.18 9.14
CA ILE A 76 -11.90 4.23 8.91
C ILE A 76 -10.85 4.89 8.02
N ARG A 77 -9.59 4.80 8.43
CA ARG A 77 -8.48 5.30 7.62
C ARG A 77 -8.29 4.42 6.38
N ALA A 78 -7.90 5.03 5.26
CA ALA A 78 -7.68 4.30 4.02
C ALA A 78 -6.33 4.67 3.39
N ASN A 79 -5.52 3.69 3.05
CA ASN A 79 -4.28 3.86 2.30
C ASN A 79 -4.34 3.10 0.98
N VAL A 80 -3.57 3.58 0.00
CA VAL A 80 -3.47 2.94 -1.32
C VAL A 80 -2.02 2.65 -1.65
N MET A 81 -1.79 1.52 -2.32
CA MET A 81 -0.49 1.13 -2.84
C MET A 81 -0.54 0.97 -4.35
N ILE A 82 0.32 1.70 -5.07
CA ILE A 82 0.58 1.45 -6.49
C ILE A 82 1.63 0.36 -6.56
N SER A 83 1.20 -0.84 -6.96
CA SER A 83 2.04 -2.01 -7.12
C SER A 83 2.68 -2.06 -8.51
N SER A 84 3.81 -2.75 -8.65
CA SER A 84 4.62 -2.82 -9.90
C SER A 84 5.04 -1.44 -10.41
N ALA A 85 5.31 -0.50 -9.50
CA ALA A 85 5.65 0.89 -9.85
C ALA A 85 6.99 1.05 -10.58
N PHE A 86 7.84 0.02 -10.57
CA PHE A 86 9.17 0.02 -11.20
C PHE A 86 9.31 -0.97 -12.35
N GLY A 87 8.33 -1.85 -12.52
CA GLY A 87 8.34 -2.85 -13.58
C GLY A 87 7.30 -3.93 -13.36
N CYS A 88 6.89 -4.54 -14.47
CA CYS A 88 5.89 -5.60 -14.55
C CYS A 88 6.50 -6.87 -15.14
N PRO A 89 6.22 -8.06 -14.59
CA PRO A 89 6.76 -9.32 -15.12
C PRO A 89 6.15 -9.71 -16.48
N PHE A 90 5.09 -9.03 -16.92
CA PHE A 90 4.37 -9.34 -18.16
C PHE A 90 4.55 -8.25 -19.22
N GLU A 91 4.62 -6.99 -18.83
CA GLU A 91 4.68 -5.83 -19.72
C GLU A 91 6.08 -5.17 -19.73
N GLY A 92 7.00 -5.63 -18.87
CA GLY A 92 8.34 -5.08 -18.79
C GLY A 92 8.42 -3.79 -17.97
N GLU A 93 9.12 -2.78 -18.49
CA GLU A 93 9.31 -1.51 -17.80
C GLU A 93 7.99 -0.73 -17.66
N VAL A 94 7.78 -0.14 -16.49
CA VAL A 94 6.63 0.74 -16.23
C VAL A 94 7.14 2.18 -16.28
N PRO A 95 6.67 2.99 -17.26
CA PRO A 95 7.08 4.38 -17.38
C PRO A 95 6.70 5.19 -16.12
N VAL A 96 7.57 6.11 -15.70
CA VAL A 96 7.30 7.01 -14.57
C VAL A 96 5.98 7.75 -14.77
N GLN A 97 5.69 8.24 -16.01
CA GLN A 97 4.45 8.94 -16.32
C GLN A 97 3.21 8.09 -16.02
N ARG A 98 3.23 6.79 -16.33
CA ARG A 98 2.12 5.87 -15.99
C ARG A 98 1.85 5.83 -14.49
N VAL A 99 2.90 5.84 -13.67
CA VAL A 99 2.74 5.89 -12.21
C VAL A 99 2.18 7.24 -11.76
N LEU A 100 2.66 8.33 -12.34
CA LEU A 100 2.18 9.68 -12.03
C LEU A 100 0.70 9.88 -12.42
N ASP A 101 0.26 9.32 -13.54
CA ASP A 101 -1.15 9.35 -13.96
C ASP A 101 -2.04 8.56 -12.98
N LEU A 102 -1.51 7.45 -12.45
CA LEU A 102 -2.21 6.69 -11.41
C LEU A 102 -2.23 7.43 -10.07
N VAL A 103 -1.17 8.16 -9.74
CA VAL A 103 -1.15 9.02 -8.54
C VAL A 103 -2.30 10.02 -8.59
N ASP A 104 -2.50 10.73 -9.71
CA ASP A 104 -3.62 11.67 -9.84
C ASP A 104 -4.96 10.99 -9.55
N GLN A 105 -5.18 9.83 -10.17
CA GLN A 105 -6.44 9.12 -10.06
C GLN A 105 -6.67 8.56 -8.63
N VAL A 106 -5.67 7.99 -7.99
CA VAL A 106 -5.84 7.43 -6.64
C VAL A 106 -5.96 8.51 -5.57
N MET A 107 -5.41 9.70 -5.83
CA MET A 107 -5.55 10.85 -4.92
C MET A 107 -7.01 11.35 -4.81
N GLU A 108 -7.89 11.05 -5.77
CA GLU A 108 -9.32 11.33 -5.65
C GLU A 108 -9.99 10.64 -4.46
N GLY A 109 -9.39 9.57 -3.95
CA GLY A 109 -9.81 8.85 -2.75
C GLY A 109 -9.32 9.47 -1.44
N ASP A 110 -8.51 10.54 -1.48
CA ASP A 110 -7.93 11.20 -0.30
C ASP A 110 -7.24 10.20 0.66
N PRO A 111 -6.22 9.45 0.21
CA PRO A 111 -5.57 8.44 1.02
C PRO A 111 -4.77 9.06 2.16
N VAL A 112 -4.78 8.42 3.33
CA VAL A 112 -3.92 8.82 4.46
C VAL A 112 -2.44 8.51 4.22
N GLU A 113 -2.14 7.66 3.25
CA GLU A 113 -0.80 7.28 2.85
C GLU A 113 -0.83 6.68 1.44
N LEU A 114 0.15 7.04 0.61
CA LEU A 114 0.39 6.47 -0.71
C LEU A 114 1.61 5.55 -0.66
N GLY A 115 1.43 4.29 -1.06
CA GLY A 115 2.52 3.34 -1.20
C GLY A 115 2.99 3.22 -2.66
N LEU A 116 4.30 3.07 -2.85
CA LEU A 116 4.91 2.68 -4.13
C LEU A 116 5.65 1.35 -3.92
N ALA A 117 5.22 0.30 -4.61
CA ALA A 117 5.79 -1.03 -4.43
C ALA A 117 6.58 -1.50 -5.66
N ASP A 118 7.79 -1.97 -5.40
CA ASP A 118 8.56 -2.79 -6.32
C ASP A 118 8.17 -4.27 -6.15
N SER A 119 7.14 -4.68 -6.88
CA SER A 119 6.54 -6.01 -6.71
C SER A 119 7.44 -7.17 -7.12
N ILE A 120 8.38 -6.93 -8.03
CA ILE A 120 9.27 -7.95 -8.60
C ILE A 120 10.76 -7.73 -8.30
N GLY A 121 11.11 -6.62 -7.64
CA GLY A 121 12.47 -6.35 -7.20
C GLY A 121 13.42 -5.91 -8.30
N VAL A 122 12.93 -5.13 -9.26
CA VAL A 122 13.72 -4.63 -10.42
C VAL A 122 14.15 -3.17 -10.28
N GLY A 123 13.58 -2.44 -9.32
CA GLY A 123 13.87 -1.03 -9.11
C GLY A 123 15.30 -0.80 -8.64
N VAL A 124 16.03 0.06 -9.34
CA VAL A 124 17.38 0.50 -8.95
C VAL A 124 17.33 1.82 -8.16
N PRO A 125 18.33 2.15 -7.33
CA PRO A 125 18.30 3.32 -6.45
C PRO A 125 18.03 4.66 -7.14
N SER A 126 18.52 4.87 -8.37
CA SER A 126 18.23 6.07 -9.15
C SER A 126 16.75 6.16 -9.51
N GLN A 127 16.18 5.12 -10.10
CA GLN A 127 14.75 5.07 -10.44
C GLN A 127 13.87 5.31 -9.20
N VAL A 128 14.23 4.72 -8.06
CA VAL A 128 13.49 4.93 -6.80
C VAL A 128 13.53 6.39 -6.37
N ARG A 129 14.70 7.03 -6.45
CA ARG A 129 14.87 8.44 -6.09
C ARG A 129 14.05 9.34 -7.00
N ASP A 130 14.15 9.11 -8.29
CA ASP A 130 13.52 9.93 -9.33
C ASP A 130 11.99 9.80 -9.26
N LEU A 131 11.47 8.57 -9.17
CA LEU A 131 10.02 8.36 -9.02
C LEU A 131 9.47 8.97 -7.74
N ILE A 132 10.15 8.80 -6.60
CA ILE A 132 9.69 9.38 -5.33
C ILE A 132 9.77 10.91 -5.37
N GLY A 133 10.78 11.48 -6.01
CA GLY A 133 10.88 12.93 -6.24
C GLY A 133 9.66 13.43 -6.99
N ALA A 134 9.38 12.87 -8.15
CA ALA A 134 8.24 13.23 -8.99
C ALA A 134 6.88 13.05 -8.28
N VAL A 135 6.70 11.96 -7.55
CA VAL A 135 5.46 11.72 -6.79
C VAL A 135 5.30 12.72 -5.63
N ARG A 136 6.39 13.13 -4.97
CA ARG A 136 6.33 14.16 -3.92
C ARG A 136 5.95 15.53 -4.45
N GLU A 137 6.42 15.89 -5.62
CA GLU A 137 6.03 17.12 -6.29
C GLU A 137 4.54 17.12 -6.65
N LYS A 138 4.03 15.98 -7.10
CA LYS A 138 2.65 15.80 -7.52
C LYS A 138 1.66 15.67 -6.35
N ALA A 139 2.04 15.02 -5.27
CA ALA A 139 1.23 14.77 -4.08
C ALA A 139 1.96 15.17 -2.79
N PRO A 140 2.26 16.48 -2.58
CA PRO A 140 3.12 16.95 -1.48
C PRO A 140 2.50 16.73 -0.09
N HIS A 141 1.18 16.62 -0.01
CA HIS A 141 0.44 16.54 1.26
C HIS A 141 0.29 15.12 1.79
N VAL A 142 0.59 14.11 0.97
CA VAL A 142 0.39 12.71 1.34
C VAL A 142 1.71 12.05 1.75
N PRO A 143 1.76 11.37 2.89
CA PRO A 143 2.92 10.54 3.25
C PRO A 143 3.16 9.43 2.24
N ILE A 144 4.40 9.31 1.76
CA ILE A 144 4.78 8.25 0.81
C ILE A 144 5.49 7.11 1.54
N ARG A 145 4.95 5.90 1.42
CA ARG A 145 5.57 4.66 1.87
C ARG A 145 6.22 3.94 0.70
N ARG A 146 7.45 3.51 0.87
CA ARG A 146 8.14 2.61 -0.05
C ARG A 146 7.98 1.17 0.42
N ALA A 147 7.46 0.31 -0.43
CA ALA A 147 7.49 -1.13 -0.23
C ALA A 147 8.46 -1.73 -1.26
N HIS A 148 9.68 -2.04 -0.82
CA HIS A 148 10.61 -2.84 -1.59
C HIS A 148 10.40 -4.31 -1.26
N ARG A 149 10.14 -5.12 -2.26
CA ARG A 149 10.52 -6.52 -2.16
C ARG A 149 12.04 -6.54 -2.32
N VAL A 150 12.73 -6.48 -1.19
CA VAL A 150 14.19 -6.60 -1.19
C VAL A 150 14.55 -7.95 -1.78
N VAL A 151 14.85 -7.98 -3.07
CA VAL A 151 15.69 -9.02 -3.68
C VAL A 151 17.15 -8.65 -3.36
N GLN A 152 17.38 -8.20 -2.13
CA GLN A 152 18.71 -8.34 -1.56
C GLN A 152 18.87 -9.79 -1.22
N ASP A 153 19.88 -10.35 -1.84
CA ASP A 153 20.51 -11.59 -1.39
C ASP A 153 20.41 -12.81 -2.26
N ARG A 154 20.39 -12.67 -3.58
CA ARG A 154 20.90 -13.79 -4.37
C ARG A 154 22.44 -13.98 -4.18
N ALA A 155 23.19 -12.93 -3.88
CA ALA A 155 24.61 -13.03 -3.61
C ALA A 155 24.95 -13.47 -2.17
N ARG A 156 24.13 -13.15 -1.16
CA ARG A 156 24.36 -13.56 0.24
C ARG A 156 23.67 -14.87 0.64
N ARG A 157 22.76 -15.42 -0.18
CA ARG A 157 22.04 -16.68 0.13
C ARG A 157 22.83 -17.96 -0.11
N ARG A 158 24.06 -17.90 -0.57
CA ARG A 158 24.92 -19.08 -0.70
C ARG A 158 25.56 -19.55 0.61
N SER A 159 25.36 -18.84 1.73
CA SER A 159 26.07 -19.15 2.98
C SER A 159 25.24 -19.21 4.27
N ARG A 160 23.90 -19.19 4.24
CA ARG A 160 23.11 -19.35 5.47
C ARG A 160 21.84 -20.19 5.26
N PRO A 161 21.53 -21.14 6.18
CA PRO A 161 20.30 -21.93 6.13
C PRO A 161 19.06 -21.06 6.37
N TRP A 162 18.02 -21.33 5.63
CA TRP A 162 16.71 -20.68 5.66
C TRP A 162 16.11 -20.65 7.07
N ARG A 163 16.12 -19.52 7.74
CA ARG A 163 15.23 -19.26 8.87
C ARG A 163 13.97 -18.58 8.35
N ARG A 164 12.83 -19.28 8.44
CA ARG A 164 11.50 -18.76 8.19
C ARG A 164 11.19 -17.65 9.19
N HIS A 165 11.24 -16.41 8.76
CA HIS A 165 10.66 -15.28 9.47
C HIS A 165 10.06 -14.33 8.45
N ALA A 166 8.91 -14.70 7.88
CA ALA A 166 8.00 -13.75 7.29
C ALA A 166 7.10 -13.20 8.41
N ARG A 167 7.56 -12.19 9.11
CA ARG A 167 6.69 -11.32 9.89
C ARG A 167 6.57 -10.01 9.15
N VAL A 168 5.56 -9.89 8.29
CA VAL A 168 5.05 -8.58 7.86
C VAL A 168 4.03 -8.15 8.90
N LEU A 169 4.52 -7.76 10.05
CA LEU A 169 3.77 -6.96 11.00
C LEU A 169 4.21 -5.52 10.77
N ASN A 170 3.46 -4.78 9.96
CA ASN A 170 3.60 -3.32 9.86
C ASN A 170 3.01 -2.71 11.15
N VAL A 171 3.77 -2.76 12.23
CA VAL A 171 3.42 -2.08 13.47
C VAL A 171 4.01 -0.68 13.40
N ARG A 172 3.17 0.33 13.18
CA ARG A 172 3.55 1.74 13.35
C ARG A 172 3.27 2.18 14.78
N ARG A 173 4.29 2.70 15.46
CA ARG A 173 4.11 3.45 16.70
C ARG A 173 3.63 4.86 16.33
N ARG A 174 2.57 5.35 16.97
CA ARG A 174 2.21 6.78 16.91
C ARG A 174 3.38 7.60 17.46
N ALA A 175 3.71 8.71 16.81
CA ALA A 175 4.54 9.73 17.40
C ALA A 175 3.84 10.24 18.68
N PRO A 176 4.57 10.47 19.76
CA PRO A 176 3.98 11.04 20.97
C PRO A 176 3.42 12.43 20.67
N PRO A 177 2.31 12.84 21.33
CA PRO A 177 1.77 14.18 21.15
C PRO A 177 2.83 15.21 21.52
N HIS A 178 2.95 16.26 20.71
CA HIS A 178 3.75 17.44 21.02
C HIS A 178 3.37 17.91 22.43
N ARG A 179 4.30 17.86 23.36
CA ARG A 179 4.17 18.60 24.60
C ARG A 179 4.35 20.08 24.26
N ASP A 180 3.27 20.84 24.28
CA ASP A 180 3.33 22.29 24.37
C ASP A 180 4.19 22.62 25.60
N ARG A 181 5.36 23.18 25.35
CA ARG A 181 6.10 23.88 26.37
C ARG A 181 5.44 25.25 26.51
N GLY A 182 4.44 25.30 27.38
CA GLY A 182 3.96 26.57 27.89
C GLY A 182 5.11 27.31 28.54
N ASN A 183 5.15 28.56 28.23
CA ASN A 183 6.01 29.62 28.77
C ASN A 183 5.83 29.76 30.30
#